data_e2d75c1447fd7e05aabc9d53ad7fbe70
#
_entry.id   e2d75c1447fd7e05aabc9d53ad7fbe70
#
_cell.length_a   1.000
_cell.length_b   1.000
_cell.length_c   1.000
_cell.angle_alpha   90.00
_cell.angle_beta   90.00
_cell.angle_gamma   90.00
#
_symmetry.space_group_name_H-M   'P 1'
#
loop_
_entity.id
_entity.type
_entity.pdbx_description
1 polymer ?
#
loop_
_entity_poly.entity_id
_entity_poly.type
_entity_poly.pdbx_seq_one_letter_code
_entity_poly.pdbx_strand_id
1 'polypeptide(L)'
;MKARLSETPRVVLIYGLLGLSGFFGPPLVGVMLPAYRDAAMLLLIAYAALILSFLGGARWGLAVARPSPSPLTVSLAMLPTLFALGLVMLPADMRLWQVGGLIGGLALQWLWDIRAKGLPAWYPALRTVLSGGAIAGLIAGGLFLSP
;
A
#
# COMPACT_ATOMS: atom_id res chain seq x y z
N MET A 1 5.56 -23.69 -8.51
CA MET A 1 6.94 -23.14 -8.32
C MET A 1 6.90 -22.22 -7.12
N LYS A 2 7.63 -22.50 -6.03
CA LYS A 2 7.66 -21.65 -4.84
C LYS A 2 8.39 -20.35 -5.22
N ALA A 3 7.64 -19.23 -5.22
CA ALA A 3 8.22 -17.91 -5.41
C ALA A 3 9.25 -17.63 -4.29
N ARG A 4 10.50 -17.36 -4.67
CA ARG A 4 11.58 -17.13 -3.70
C ARG A 4 11.90 -15.64 -3.63
N LEU A 5 11.77 -15.07 -2.44
CA LEU A 5 12.15 -13.68 -2.18
C LEU A 5 13.65 -13.44 -2.49
N SER A 6 14.50 -14.47 -2.31
CA SER A 6 15.92 -14.43 -2.66
C SER A 6 16.24 -14.19 -4.15
N GLU A 7 15.27 -14.40 -5.03
CA GLU A 7 15.40 -14.15 -6.47
C GLU A 7 15.05 -12.70 -6.85
N THR A 8 14.55 -11.89 -5.89
CA THR A 8 14.22 -10.48 -6.11
C THR A 8 15.51 -9.68 -6.39
N PRO A 9 15.54 -8.85 -7.45
CA PRO A 9 16.68 -7.95 -7.68
C PRO A 9 16.95 -7.08 -6.45
N ARG A 10 18.21 -6.99 -6.02
CA ARG A 10 18.62 -6.30 -4.79
C ARG A 10 18.09 -4.86 -4.69
N VAL A 11 18.15 -4.12 -5.78
CA VAL A 11 17.66 -2.74 -5.83
C VAL A 11 16.16 -2.67 -5.55
N VAL A 12 15.37 -3.57 -6.11
CA VAL A 12 13.91 -3.63 -5.91
C VAL A 12 13.57 -4.02 -4.47
N LEU A 13 14.31 -4.99 -3.92
CA LEU A 13 14.13 -5.42 -2.54
C LEU A 13 14.46 -4.29 -1.55
N ILE A 14 15.61 -3.60 -1.74
CA ILE A 14 16.04 -2.51 -0.86
C ILE A 14 15.02 -1.37 -0.87
N TYR A 15 14.63 -0.86 -2.03
CA TYR A 15 13.66 0.22 -2.11
C TYR A 15 12.26 -0.20 -1.65
N GLY A 16 11.86 -1.46 -1.90
CA GLY A 16 10.61 -1.99 -1.36
C GLY A 16 10.60 -1.99 0.17
N LEU A 17 11.68 -2.49 0.81
CA LEU A 17 11.80 -2.51 2.27
C LEU A 17 11.94 -1.10 2.87
N LEU A 18 12.69 -0.20 2.22
CA LEU A 18 12.76 1.21 2.62
C LEU A 18 11.36 1.88 2.58
N GLY A 19 10.52 1.50 1.62
CA GLY A 19 9.13 1.97 1.54
C GLY A 19 8.30 1.62 2.77
N LEU A 20 8.65 0.58 3.54
CA LEU A 20 7.97 0.25 4.79
C LEU A 20 8.23 1.26 5.90
N SER A 21 9.30 2.07 5.82
CA SER A 21 9.59 3.10 6.82
C SER A 21 8.45 4.11 6.98
N GLY A 22 7.72 4.43 5.90
CA GLY A 22 6.55 5.31 5.94
C GLY A 22 5.33 4.70 6.64
N PHE A 23 5.30 3.38 6.85
CA PHE A 23 4.25 2.70 7.61
C PHE A 23 4.61 2.52 9.10
N PHE A 24 5.89 2.34 9.43
CA PHE A 24 6.33 2.12 10.81
C PHE A 24 6.86 3.39 11.49
N GLY A 25 7.42 4.33 10.72
CA GLY A 25 7.95 5.59 11.25
C GLY A 25 6.89 6.43 11.98
N PRO A 26 5.75 6.77 11.35
CA PRO A 26 4.73 7.57 12.00
C PRO A 26 4.19 6.96 13.31
N PRO A 27 3.79 5.67 13.38
CA PRO A 27 3.40 5.05 14.64
C PRO A 27 4.46 5.16 15.73
N LEU A 28 5.73 4.92 15.38
CA LEU A 28 6.84 5.03 16.32
C LEU A 28 6.99 6.45 16.84
N VAL A 29 6.97 7.45 15.96
CA VAL A 29 7.07 8.87 16.34
C VAL A 29 5.90 9.28 17.24
N GLY A 30 4.67 8.90 16.90
CA GLY A 30 3.50 9.26 17.68
C GLY A 30 3.43 8.62 19.08
N VAL A 31 4.04 7.43 19.25
CA VAL A 31 4.20 6.79 20.56
C VAL A 31 5.30 7.47 21.39
N MET A 32 6.45 7.75 20.77
CA MET A 32 7.60 8.38 21.47
C MET A 32 7.38 9.86 21.78
N LEU A 33 6.64 10.57 20.93
CA LEU A 33 6.38 12.00 21.02
C LEU A 33 4.86 12.26 20.93
N PRO A 34 4.12 12.12 22.05
CA PRO A 34 2.65 12.22 22.06
C PRO A 34 2.09 13.52 21.46
N ALA A 35 2.85 14.63 21.54
CA ALA A 35 2.47 15.91 20.94
C ALA A 35 2.32 15.86 19.40
N TYR A 36 2.94 14.88 18.74
CA TYR A 36 2.90 14.70 17.29
C TYR A 36 1.96 13.58 16.83
N ARG A 37 1.17 12.99 17.73
CA ARG A 37 0.31 11.84 17.45
C ARG A 37 -0.66 12.08 16.29
N ASP A 38 -1.32 13.24 16.28
CA ASP A 38 -2.23 13.60 15.19
C ASP A 38 -1.52 13.80 13.86
N ALA A 39 -0.37 14.46 13.85
CA ALA A 39 0.43 14.63 12.65
C ALA A 39 0.98 13.30 12.14
N ALA A 40 1.38 12.41 13.04
CA ALA A 40 1.84 11.05 12.71
C ALA A 40 0.72 10.22 12.07
N MET A 41 -0.50 10.28 12.61
CA MET A 41 -1.66 9.60 12.02
C MET A 41 -1.98 10.15 10.62
N LEU A 42 -1.99 11.47 10.46
CA LEU A 42 -2.24 12.10 9.16
C LEU A 42 -1.18 11.69 8.13
N LEU A 43 0.09 11.67 8.52
CA LEU A 43 1.19 11.24 7.66
C LEU A 43 1.05 9.77 7.26
N LEU A 44 0.69 8.89 8.19
CA LEU A 44 0.48 7.46 7.91
C LEU A 44 -0.65 7.24 6.91
N ILE A 45 -1.80 7.91 7.09
CA ILE A 45 -2.95 7.82 6.18
C ILE A 45 -2.57 8.34 4.79
N ALA A 46 -1.95 9.52 4.71
CA ALA A 46 -1.53 10.12 3.45
C ALA A 46 -0.51 9.23 2.72
N TYR A 47 0.49 8.70 3.44
CA TYR A 47 1.47 7.79 2.86
C TYR A 47 0.85 6.51 2.33
N ALA A 48 -0.02 5.87 3.10
CA ALA A 48 -0.73 4.65 2.68
C ALA A 48 -1.60 4.89 1.44
N ALA A 49 -2.29 6.04 1.38
CA ALA A 49 -3.08 6.43 0.22
C ALA A 49 -2.22 6.63 -1.04
N LEU A 50 -1.05 7.28 -0.90
CA LEU A 50 -0.08 7.45 -1.99
C LEU A 50 0.47 6.11 -2.47
N ILE A 51 0.80 5.19 -1.57
CA ILE A 51 1.24 3.84 -1.92
C ILE A 51 0.15 3.07 -2.65
N LEU A 52 -1.10 3.13 -2.18
CA LEU A 52 -2.23 2.47 -2.85
C LEU A 52 -2.44 3.04 -4.27
N SER A 53 -2.36 4.35 -4.43
CA SER A 53 -2.41 5.03 -5.74
C SER A 53 -1.25 4.62 -6.64
N PHE A 54 -0.01 4.59 -6.11
CA PHE A 54 1.17 4.14 -6.84
C PHE A 54 1.01 2.70 -7.38
N LEU A 55 0.45 1.79 -6.57
CA LEU A 55 0.22 0.41 -6.98
C LEU A 55 -0.82 0.30 -8.09
N GLY A 56 -1.89 1.09 -8.03
CA GLY A 56 -2.85 1.24 -9.12
C GLY A 56 -2.19 1.74 -10.40
N GLY A 57 -1.37 2.78 -10.30
CA GLY A 57 -0.60 3.33 -11.43
C GLY A 57 0.38 2.33 -12.03
N ALA A 58 1.07 1.52 -11.22
CA ALA A 58 1.94 0.45 -11.67
C ALA A 58 1.16 -0.59 -12.50
N ARG A 59 -0.04 -0.97 -12.04
CA ARG A 59 -0.94 -1.89 -12.78
C ARG A 59 -1.43 -1.27 -14.09
N TRP A 60 -1.76 0.01 -14.07
CA TRP A 60 -2.14 0.75 -15.27
C TRP A 60 -0.99 0.74 -16.29
N GLY A 61 0.22 1.09 -15.87
CA GLY A 61 1.41 1.09 -16.72
C GLY A 61 1.68 -0.28 -17.37
N LEU A 62 1.58 -1.37 -16.59
CA LEU A 62 1.72 -2.74 -17.08
C LEU A 62 0.61 -3.13 -18.09
N ALA A 63 -0.60 -2.60 -17.91
CA ALA A 63 -1.71 -2.89 -18.80
C ALA A 63 -1.56 -2.20 -20.15
N VAL A 64 -1.21 -0.89 -20.15
CA VAL A 64 -1.07 -0.12 -21.40
C VAL A 64 0.18 -0.46 -22.20
N ALA A 65 1.19 -1.06 -21.58
CA ALA A 65 2.39 -1.55 -22.25
C ALA A 65 2.15 -2.81 -23.12
N ARG A 66 0.97 -3.42 -23.02
CA ARG A 66 0.62 -4.61 -23.84
C ARG A 66 0.17 -4.19 -25.26
N PRO A 67 0.44 -5.01 -26.31
CA PRO A 67 -0.02 -4.72 -27.67
C PRO A 67 -1.53 -4.53 -27.79
N SER A 68 -2.32 -5.21 -26.95
CA SER A 68 -3.78 -5.08 -26.87
C SER A 68 -4.19 -4.91 -25.41
N PRO A 69 -4.23 -3.67 -24.91
CA PRO A 69 -4.65 -3.38 -23.54
C PRO A 69 -6.10 -3.80 -23.29
N SER A 70 -6.36 -4.51 -22.20
CA SER A 70 -7.73 -4.83 -21.79
C SER A 70 -8.41 -3.58 -21.20
N PRO A 71 -9.53 -3.09 -21.78
CA PRO A 71 -10.25 -1.93 -21.25
C PRO A 71 -10.63 -2.10 -19.77
N LEU A 72 -11.07 -3.31 -19.38
CA LEU A 72 -11.43 -3.62 -18.01
C LEU A 72 -10.22 -3.47 -17.07
N THR A 73 -9.06 -4.04 -17.44
CA THR A 73 -7.85 -3.94 -16.60
C THR A 73 -7.37 -2.51 -16.45
N VAL A 74 -7.40 -1.72 -17.53
CA VAL A 74 -7.03 -0.30 -17.52
C VAL A 74 -7.97 0.49 -16.62
N SER A 75 -9.29 0.27 -16.71
CA SER A 75 -10.29 0.96 -15.88
C SER A 75 -10.15 0.58 -14.40
N LEU A 76 -10.03 -0.72 -14.09
CA LEU A 76 -9.87 -1.19 -12.72
C LEU A 76 -8.58 -0.67 -12.06
N ALA A 77 -7.51 -0.46 -12.83
CA ALA A 77 -6.25 0.07 -12.33
C ALA A 77 -6.34 1.55 -11.84
N MET A 78 -7.39 2.28 -12.23
CA MET A 78 -7.66 3.64 -11.74
C MET A 78 -8.36 3.65 -10.38
N LEU A 79 -9.09 2.59 -10.03
CA LEU A 79 -9.90 2.54 -8.81
C LEU A 79 -9.11 2.73 -7.52
N PRO A 80 -7.89 2.16 -7.34
CA PRO A 80 -7.11 2.36 -6.12
C PRO A 80 -6.83 3.84 -5.83
N THR A 81 -6.55 4.65 -6.85
CA THR A 81 -6.31 6.09 -6.70
C THR A 81 -7.58 6.82 -6.26
N LEU A 82 -8.71 6.56 -6.91
CA LEU A 82 -10.00 7.20 -6.57
C LEU A 82 -10.47 6.79 -5.18
N PHE A 83 -10.31 5.51 -4.84
CA PHE A 83 -10.65 4.99 -3.52
C PHE A 83 -9.77 5.60 -2.41
N ALA A 84 -8.45 5.67 -2.63
CA ALA A 84 -7.51 6.31 -1.72
C ALA A 84 -7.85 7.80 -1.50
N LEU A 85 -8.15 8.52 -2.58
CA LEU A 85 -8.58 9.92 -2.50
C LEU A 85 -9.86 10.07 -1.67
N GLY A 86 -10.88 9.24 -1.92
CA GLY A 86 -12.11 9.25 -1.15
C GLY A 86 -11.88 9.03 0.35
N LEU A 87 -10.97 8.12 0.71
CA LEU A 87 -10.62 7.88 2.11
C LEU A 87 -9.91 9.08 2.75
N VAL A 88 -8.96 9.69 2.05
CA VAL A 88 -8.23 10.87 2.57
C VAL A 88 -9.17 12.07 2.78
N MET A 89 -10.22 12.18 1.98
CA MET A 89 -11.23 13.25 2.10
C MET A 89 -12.20 13.06 3.28
N LEU A 90 -12.20 11.90 3.93
CA LEU A 90 -13.03 11.70 5.13
C LEU A 90 -12.54 12.61 6.27
N PRO A 91 -13.45 13.13 7.10
CA PRO A 91 -13.12 13.99 8.23
C PRO A 91 -12.30 13.23 9.32
N ALA A 92 -11.62 14.00 10.16
CA ALA A 92 -10.65 13.47 11.13
C ALA A 92 -11.26 12.54 12.21
N ASP A 93 -12.54 12.69 12.52
CA ASP A 93 -13.29 11.80 13.42
C ASP A 93 -13.54 10.41 12.81
N MET A 94 -13.35 10.26 11.50
CA MET A 94 -13.48 8.99 10.76
C MET A 94 -12.13 8.30 10.49
N ARG A 95 -11.07 8.59 11.26
CA ARG A 95 -9.71 8.04 11.04
C ARG A 95 -9.65 6.52 11.04
N LEU A 96 -10.44 5.85 11.87
CA LEU A 96 -10.50 4.38 11.86
C LEU A 96 -11.09 3.83 10.56
N TRP A 97 -12.05 4.54 9.96
CA TRP A 97 -12.56 4.19 8.64
C TRP A 97 -11.55 4.43 7.53
N GLN A 98 -10.75 5.52 7.63
CA GLN A 98 -9.64 5.78 6.71
C GLN A 98 -8.62 4.64 6.78
N VAL A 99 -8.17 4.28 7.97
CA VAL A 99 -7.20 3.19 8.20
C VAL A 99 -7.76 1.84 7.75
N GLY A 100 -8.97 1.50 8.14
CA GLY A 100 -9.63 0.24 7.75
C GLY A 100 -9.83 0.13 6.24
N GLY A 101 -10.25 1.22 5.59
CA GLY A 101 -10.39 1.31 4.14
C GLY A 101 -9.06 1.13 3.41
N LEU A 102 -7.98 1.75 3.91
CA LEU A 102 -6.64 1.60 3.34
C LEU A 102 -6.11 0.18 3.50
N ILE A 103 -6.34 -0.47 4.65
CA ILE A 103 -6.02 -1.89 4.85
C ILE A 103 -6.76 -2.75 3.82
N GLY A 104 -8.07 -2.54 3.67
CA GLY A 104 -8.89 -3.26 2.69
C GLY A 104 -8.40 -3.03 1.25
N GLY A 105 -8.12 -1.79 0.88
CA GLY A 105 -7.59 -1.41 -0.43
C GLY A 105 -6.24 -2.08 -0.74
N LEU A 106 -5.31 -2.06 0.23
CA LEU A 106 -4.00 -2.72 0.09
C LEU A 106 -4.13 -4.24 0.01
N ALA A 107 -5.05 -4.84 0.77
CA ALA A 107 -5.31 -6.29 0.71
C ALA A 107 -5.90 -6.70 -0.64
N LEU A 108 -6.85 -5.95 -1.19
CA LEU A 108 -7.42 -6.19 -2.52
C LEU A 108 -6.36 -6.01 -3.61
N GLN A 109 -5.54 -4.97 -3.52
CA GLN A 109 -4.45 -4.73 -4.46
C GLN A 109 -3.41 -5.86 -4.41
N TRP A 110 -3.03 -6.32 -3.20
CA TRP A 110 -2.16 -7.48 -3.02
C TRP A 110 -2.75 -8.72 -3.68
N LEU A 111 -4.03 -9.00 -3.44
CA LEU A 111 -4.73 -10.16 -4.01
C LEU A 111 -4.74 -10.13 -5.54
N TRP A 112 -4.91 -8.95 -6.11
CA TRP A 112 -4.82 -8.76 -7.56
C TRP A 112 -3.40 -8.99 -8.08
N ASP A 113 -2.39 -8.45 -7.37
CA ASP A 113 -0.98 -8.53 -7.76
C ASP A 113 -0.45 -9.97 -7.74
N ILE A 114 -0.77 -10.76 -6.72
CA ILE A 114 -0.29 -12.16 -6.64
C ILE A 114 -0.95 -13.10 -7.65
N ARG A 115 -2.12 -12.72 -8.19
CA ARG A 115 -2.83 -13.47 -9.25
C ARG A 115 -2.49 -13.00 -10.66
N ALA A 116 -1.70 -11.96 -10.80
CA ALA A 116 -1.36 -11.40 -12.10
C ALA A 116 -0.45 -12.35 -12.88
N LYS A 117 -0.80 -12.54 -14.17
CA LYS A 117 0.02 -13.33 -15.11
C LYS A 117 1.05 -12.44 -15.81
N GLY A 118 2.20 -13.04 -16.17
CA GLY A 118 3.25 -12.34 -16.93
C GLY A 118 4.16 -11.47 -16.08
N LEU A 119 4.13 -11.61 -14.74
CA LEU A 119 5.07 -10.99 -13.81
C LEU A 119 6.19 -11.98 -13.43
N PRO A 120 7.38 -11.47 -13.01
CA PRO A 120 8.48 -12.32 -12.58
C PRO A 120 8.10 -13.24 -11.41
N ALA A 121 8.70 -14.43 -11.33
CA ALA A 121 8.37 -15.44 -10.32
C ALA A 121 8.59 -14.96 -8.87
N TRP A 122 9.52 -14.04 -8.64
CA TRP A 122 9.80 -13.45 -7.32
C TRP A 122 8.77 -12.38 -6.89
N TYR A 123 8.03 -11.79 -7.83
CA TYR A 123 7.15 -10.66 -7.55
C TYR A 123 6.05 -10.95 -6.53
N PRO A 124 5.31 -12.08 -6.57
CA PRO A 124 4.30 -12.40 -5.56
C PRO A 124 4.85 -12.49 -4.14
N ALA A 125 6.08 -13.03 -3.97
CA ALA A 125 6.72 -13.13 -2.66
C ALA A 125 7.06 -11.74 -2.10
N LEU A 126 7.66 -10.88 -2.92
CA LEU A 126 7.93 -9.49 -2.55
C LEU A 126 6.64 -8.74 -2.19
N ARG A 127 5.60 -8.85 -3.01
CA ARG A 127 4.31 -8.19 -2.76
C ARG A 127 3.67 -8.65 -1.47
N THR A 128 3.79 -9.91 -1.12
CA THR A 128 3.26 -10.44 0.15
C THR A 128 3.99 -9.83 1.34
N VAL A 129 5.32 -9.74 1.31
CA VAL A 129 6.11 -9.12 2.38
C VAL A 129 5.78 -7.64 2.52
N LEU A 130 5.76 -6.88 1.41
CA LEU A 130 5.52 -5.44 1.45
C LEU A 130 4.09 -5.10 1.85
N SER A 131 3.09 -5.82 1.32
CA SER A 131 1.68 -5.58 1.69
C SER A 131 1.41 -5.99 3.15
N GLY A 132 1.98 -7.11 3.60
CA GLY A 132 1.89 -7.54 5.00
C GLY A 132 2.50 -6.51 5.95
N GLY A 133 3.69 -5.99 5.63
CA GLY A 133 4.34 -4.93 6.39
C GLY A 133 3.53 -3.63 6.42
N ALA A 134 3.00 -3.20 5.27
CA ALA A 134 2.16 -2.00 5.18
C ALA A 134 0.88 -2.13 6.03
N ILE A 135 0.19 -3.27 5.93
CA ILE A 135 -1.01 -3.54 6.72
C ILE A 135 -0.68 -3.59 8.22
N ALA A 136 0.42 -4.24 8.61
CA ALA A 136 0.87 -4.26 10.01
C ALA A 136 1.16 -2.85 10.56
N GLY A 137 1.81 -2.00 9.77
CA GLY A 137 2.06 -0.60 10.14
C GLY A 137 0.77 0.22 10.28
N LEU A 138 -0.22 0.02 9.40
CA LEU A 138 -1.53 0.65 9.51
C LEU A 138 -2.30 0.18 10.75
N ILE A 139 -2.26 -1.12 11.06
CA ILE A 139 -2.87 -1.67 12.28
C ILE A 139 -2.21 -1.04 13.52
N ALA A 140 -0.88 -0.98 13.55
CA ALA A 140 -0.14 -0.32 14.63
C ALA A 140 -0.54 1.15 14.76
N GLY A 141 -0.64 1.89 13.66
CA GLY A 141 -1.14 3.27 13.65
C GLY A 141 -2.56 3.40 14.21
N GLY A 142 -3.47 2.54 13.77
CA GLY A 142 -4.84 2.52 14.27
C GLY A 142 -4.95 2.21 15.77
N LEU A 143 -4.07 1.35 16.29
CA LEU A 143 -4.07 0.98 17.72
C LEU A 143 -3.39 2.00 18.62
N PHE A 144 -2.29 2.62 18.15
CA PHE A 144 -1.44 3.46 19.01
C PHE A 144 -1.62 4.95 18.78
N LEU A 145 -2.14 5.38 17.62
CA LEU A 145 -2.32 6.81 17.31
C LEU A 145 -3.78 7.27 17.40
N SER A 146 -4.75 6.36 17.42
CA SER A 146 -6.14 6.73 17.65
C SER A 146 -6.34 7.24 19.08
N PRO A 147 -7.22 8.25 19.30
CA PRO A 147 -7.53 8.78 20.63
C PRO A 147 -8.19 7.74 21.52
#